data_283dd3f2968073eb793e15c01771a749
#
_entry.id   283dd3f2968073eb793e15c01771a749
#
_cell.length_a   1.000
_cell.length_b   1.000
_cell.length_c   1.000
_cell.angle_alpha   90.00
_cell.angle_beta   90.00
_cell.angle_gamma   90.00
#
_symmetry.space_group_name_H-M   'P 1'
#
loop_
_entity.id
_entity.type
_entity.pdbx_description
1 polymer ?
#
loop_
_entity_poly.entity_id
_entity_poly.type
_entity_poly.pdbx_seq_one_letter_code
_entity_poly.pdbx_strand_id
1 'polypeptide(L)'
;MTSPIGGGVDCDLHPAVPHLTSLLPYMNDYWRDQVTTRGMTDLLSQSYPVNSPISARPDWRPAQGKPGSDLADVQRQALDKFGIAYGICNPLYGVQMVFSEDMADTFCRALNDWLAREWLDKDDRLRGSIVIPVQSIEKSVREIERCARDPRFVQVLMLVMGDMPLGKRHYWPIYAAAERLGLPIGVHAGSAYHNPPTSVGWGSYHIEDYVAQAQAFQTQLTSLIVEGVFARHPNLKMVMLESGFTWLPPYLWRLHKFWRGVRMETPWVDRAPLEIVRSNIRFSLQPVDAPPEGETLNRLFDHMQSDELLLFSTDYPHWQFDGDEVLPKGISPDLVRKIMIDNPLATYSRLKLPVKETTP
;
A
#
# COMPACT_ATOMS: atom_id res chain seq x y z
N MET A 1 17.29 -19.46 -10.28
CA MET A 1 16.93 -18.12 -9.82
C MET A 1 15.90 -17.59 -10.79
N THR A 2 14.72 -17.22 -10.30
CA THR A 2 13.71 -16.55 -11.13
C THR A 2 14.07 -15.07 -11.17
N SER A 3 14.62 -14.62 -12.30
CA SER A 3 14.94 -13.20 -12.48
C SER A 3 13.67 -12.39 -12.79
N PRO A 4 13.59 -11.13 -12.36
CA PRO A 4 12.53 -10.22 -12.75
C PRO A 4 12.41 -10.13 -14.27
N ILE A 5 11.17 -10.03 -14.75
CA ILE A 5 10.89 -9.83 -16.18
C ILE A 5 10.88 -8.32 -16.44
N GLY A 6 11.65 -7.86 -17.41
CA GLY A 6 11.63 -6.45 -17.80
C GLY A 6 10.22 -5.99 -18.23
N GLY A 7 9.85 -4.78 -17.83
CA GLY A 7 8.53 -4.20 -18.06
C GLY A 7 7.52 -4.46 -16.94
N GLY A 8 7.98 -4.94 -15.77
CA GLY A 8 7.14 -5.16 -14.61
C GLY A 8 6.61 -3.88 -13.97
N VAL A 9 5.63 -4.03 -13.09
CA VAL A 9 5.08 -2.97 -12.24
C VAL A 9 5.48 -3.24 -10.80
N ASP A 10 6.20 -2.31 -10.19
CA ASP A 10 6.48 -2.30 -8.75
C ASP A 10 5.35 -1.56 -8.03
N CYS A 11 4.58 -2.28 -7.24
CA CYS A 11 3.37 -1.73 -6.61
C CYS A 11 3.63 -1.03 -5.28
N ASP A 12 4.90 -1.02 -4.78
CA ASP A 12 5.20 -0.48 -3.47
C ASP A 12 6.61 0.14 -3.40
N LEU A 13 6.66 1.46 -3.61
CA LEU A 13 7.85 2.30 -3.46
C LEU A 13 7.57 3.41 -2.46
N HIS A 14 8.53 3.74 -1.59
CA HIS A 14 8.36 4.73 -0.55
C HIS A 14 9.23 5.98 -0.73
N PRO A 15 8.77 6.96 -1.52
CA PRO A 15 9.39 8.27 -1.56
C PRO A 15 9.34 8.94 -0.19
N ALA A 16 10.50 9.24 0.39
CA ALA A 16 10.59 9.91 1.67
C ALA A 16 10.73 11.43 1.51
N VAL A 17 9.93 12.19 2.25
CA VAL A 17 10.08 13.65 2.33
C VAL A 17 11.40 13.96 3.04
N PRO A 18 12.35 14.64 2.40
CA PRO A 18 13.67 14.90 3.00
C PRO A 18 13.56 15.66 4.34
N HIS A 19 12.80 16.74 4.34
CA HIS A 19 12.53 17.61 5.49
C HIS A 19 11.12 18.17 5.39
N LEU A 20 10.50 18.49 6.53
CA LEU A 20 9.20 19.15 6.55
C LEU A 20 9.16 20.43 5.68
N THR A 21 10.28 21.15 5.65
CA THR A 21 10.42 22.37 4.84
C THR A 21 10.24 22.11 3.34
N SER A 22 10.43 20.88 2.87
CA SER A 22 10.18 20.49 1.47
C SER A 22 8.69 20.59 1.09
N LEU A 23 7.80 20.56 2.07
CA LEU A 23 6.36 20.67 1.85
C LEU A 23 5.84 22.11 1.93
N LEU A 24 6.60 23.05 2.49
CA LEU A 24 6.17 24.45 2.66
C LEU A 24 5.79 25.14 1.35
N PRO A 25 6.47 24.93 0.20
CA PRO A 25 6.08 25.54 -1.07
C PRO A 25 4.67 25.17 -1.54
N TYR A 26 4.14 24.03 -1.06
CA TYR A 26 2.83 23.49 -1.43
C TYR A 26 1.72 23.86 -0.43
N MET A 27 2.05 24.64 0.60
CA MET A 27 1.10 25.13 1.61
C MET A 27 0.73 26.60 1.35
N ASN A 28 -0.45 27.02 1.78
CA ASN A 28 -0.80 28.43 1.84
C ASN A 28 -0.03 29.17 2.94
N ASP A 29 -0.04 30.49 2.89
CA ASP A 29 0.74 31.37 3.80
C ASP A 29 0.43 31.09 5.28
N TYR A 30 -0.85 30.97 5.62
CA TYR A 30 -1.28 30.66 7.00
C TYR A 30 -0.60 29.42 7.57
N TRP A 31 -0.63 28.32 6.82
CA TRP A 31 -0.06 27.06 7.30
C TRP A 31 1.47 27.07 7.28
N ARG A 32 2.09 27.73 6.31
CA ARG A 32 3.55 27.97 6.33
C ARG A 32 3.96 28.70 7.59
N ASP A 33 3.27 29.78 7.94
CA ASP A 33 3.55 30.55 9.14
C ASP A 33 3.33 29.73 10.42
N GLN A 34 2.26 28.93 10.48
CA GLN A 34 2.00 28.04 11.63
C GLN A 34 3.13 27.03 11.81
N VAL A 35 3.57 26.36 10.75
CA VAL A 35 4.67 25.37 10.81
C VAL A 35 5.96 26.05 11.24
N THR A 36 6.30 27.18 10.65
CA THR A 36 7.56 27.91 10.90
C THR A 36 7.59 28.52 12.30
N THR A 37 6.53 29.22 12.70
CA THR A 37 6.45 29.89 13.99
C THR A 37 6.46 28.89 15.15
N ARG A 38 5.84 27.72 14.98
CA ARG A 38 5.86 26.67 15.99
C ARG A 38 7.14 25.84 16.02
N GLY A 39 8.04 26.06 15.07
CA GLY A 39 9.31 25.33 14.96
C GLY A 39 9.12 23.84 14.71
N MET A 40 8.09 23.47 13.91
CA MET A 40 7.87 22.07 13.55
C MET A 40 8.98 21.61 12.61
N THR A 41 9.64 20.52 12.97
CA THR A 41 10.78 20.00 12.20
C THR A 41 10.43 18.77 11.38
N ASP A 42 9.48 17.96 11.86
CA ASP A 42 8.99 16.78 11.15
C ASP A 42 7.62 16.34 11.71
N LEU A 43 6.94 15.42 11.02
CA LEU A 43 5.78 14.71 11.55
C LEU A 43 6.22 13.42 12.26
N LEU A 44 5.32 12.83 13.05
CA LEU A 44 5.57 11.56 13.71
C LEU A 44 5.82 10.46 12.67
N SER A 45 6.77 9.57 12.97
CA SER A 45 7.00 8.38 12.18
C SER A 45 5.84 7.40 12.33
N GLN A 46 5.55 6.66 11.25
CA GLN A 46 4.55 5.59 11.25
C GLN A 46 5.09 4.26 11.79
N SER A 47 6.37 4.18 12.07
CA SER A 47 7.04 2.99 12.61
C SER A 47 7.51 3.19 14.05
N TYR A 48 7.51 2.10 14.79
CA TYR A 48 8.06 2.04 16.15
C TYR A 48 9.37 1.22 16.17
N PRO A 49 10.43 1.67 16.86
CA PRO A 49 10.58 2.99 17.47
C PRO A 49 10.72 4.12 16.45
N VAL A 50 10.36 5.35 16.87
CA VAL A 50 10.39 6.55 16.03
C VAL A 50 11.77 6.74 15.41
N ASN A 51 11.82 7.04 14.12
CA ASN A 51 13.05 7.27 13.36
C ASN A 51 14.03 6.09 13.40
N SER A 52 13.53 4.87 13.54
CA SER A 52 14.39 3.69 13.55
C SER A 52 15.10 3.51 12.21
N PRO A 53 16.45 3.50 12.17
CA PRO A 53 17.19 3.26 10.93
C PRO A 53 17.11 1.79 10.47
N ILE A 54 16.51 0.91 11.29
CA ILE A 54 16.33 -0.51 10.97
C ILE A 54 15.39 -0.72 9.79
N SER A 55 14.46 0.22 9.54
CA SER A 55 13.48 0.10 8.47
C SER A 55 14.05 0.09 7.06
N ALA A 56 15.30 0.54 6.85
CA ALA A 56 15.92 0.59 5.53
C ALA A 56 16.97 -0.51 5.33
N ARG A 57 16.93 -1.16 4.17
CA ARG A 57 17.93 -2.14 3.77
C ARG A 57 19.33 -1.50 3.76
N PRO A 58 20.36 -2.15 4.33
CA PRO A 58 21.68 -1.53 4.54
C PRO A 58 22.34 -0.95 3.27
N ASP A 59 22.24 -1.67 2.13
CA ASP A 59 22.83 -1.24 0.85
C ASP A 59 21.99 -0.18 0.10
N TRP A 60 20.77 0.10 0.58
CA TRP A 60 19.93 1.18 0.07
C TRP A 60 19.98 2.45 0.90
N ARG A 61 20.74 2.43 2.00
CA ARG A 61 20.94 3.61 2.82
C ARG A 61 21.90 4.58 2.14
N PRO A 62 21.48 5.84 1.91
CA PRO A 62 22.38 6.85 1.35
C PRO A 62 23.45 7.24 2.39
N ALA A 63 24.57 7.78 1.93
CA ALA A 63 25.59 8.33 2.81
C ALA A 63 25.09 9.53 3.64
N GLN A 64 24.10 10.27 3.10
CA GLN A 64 23.46 11.41 3.75
C GLN A 64 21.96 11.45 3.37
N GLY A 65 21.15 11.98 4.28
CA GLY A 65 19.71 12.08 4.06
C GLY A 65 18.92 10.83 4.48
N LYS A 66 17.63 10.86 4.20
CA LYS A 66 16.72 9.73 4.48
C LYS A 66 16.75 8.72 3.33
N PRO A 67 16.74 7.40 3.60
CA PRO A 67 16.54 6.39 2.57
C PRO A 67 15.24 6.68 1.80
N GLY A 68 15.27 6.52 0.48
CA GLY A 68 14.12 6.81 -0.38
C GLY A 68 13.84 8.30 -0.63
N SER A 69 14.70 9.23 -0.18
CA SER A 69 14.51 10.66 -0.40
C SER A 69 15.16 11.23 -1.67
N ASP A 70 15.96 10.43 -2.34
CA ASP A 70 16.63 10.82 -3.59
C ASP A 70 16.06 9.98 -4.77
N LEU A 71 15.51 10.67 -5.76
CA LEU A 71 14.95 10.05 -6.95
C LEU A 71 16.01 9.27 -7.76
N ALA A 72 17.25 9.78 -7.85
CA ALA A 72 18.31 9.10 -8.60
C ALA A 72 18.68 7.75 -7.96
N ASP A 73 18.61 7.65 -6.63
CA ASP A 73 18.80 6.39 -5.92
C ASP A 73 17.66 5.40 -6.23
N VAL A 74 16.42 5.85 -6.22
CA VAL A 74 15.25 5.00 -6.56
C VAL A 74 15.35 4.52 -8.01
N GLN A 75 15.70 5.41 -8.95
CA GLN A 75 15.91 5.05 -10.35
C GLN A 75 16.95 3.93 -10.47
N ARG A 76 18.12 4.14 -9.90
CA ARG A 76 19.24 3.19 -10.02
C ARG A 76 19.00 1.88 -9.28
N GLN A 77 18.48 1.95 -8.01
CA GLN A 77 18.42 0.82 -7.10
C GLN A 77 17.16 -0.03 -7.26
N ALA A 78 16.06 0.55 -7.73
CA ALA A 78 14.80 -0.15 -7.93
C ALA A 78 14.38 -0.19 -9.40
N LEU A 79 14.14 0.95 -10.04
CA LEU A 79 13.53 0.97 -11.38
C LEU A 79 14.44 0.36 -12.45
N ASP A 80 15.68 0.80 -12.53
CA ASP A 80 16.62 0.35 -13.56
C ASP A 80 17.12 -1.07 -13.28
N LYS A 81 17.45 -1.33 -11.99
CA LYS A 81 17.97 -2.62 -11.56
C LYS A 81 17.03 -3.78 -11.87
N PHE A 82 15.74 -3.58 -11.69
CA PHE A 82 14.72 -4.61 -11.90
C PHE A 82 13.94 -4.45 -13.20
N GLY A 83 14.32 -3.49 -14.05
CA GLY A 83 13.68 -3.25 -15.35
C GLY A 83 12.20 -2.88 -15.23
N ILE A 84 11.86 -2.05 -14.25
CA ILE A 84 10.49 -1.67 -13.91
C ILE A 84 9.95 -0.67 -14.93
N ALA A 85 8.77 -0.95 -15.49
CA ALA A 85 8.05 -0.04 -16.38
C ALA A 85 7.24 1.00 -15.60
N TYR A 86 6.63 0.60 -14.48
CA TYR A 86 5.91 1.50 -13.59
C TYR A 86 6.21 1.20 -12.13
N GLY A 87 6.53 2.24 -11.36
CA GLY A 87 6.68 2.19 -9.91
C GLY A 87 5.59 3.02 -9.22
N ILE A 88 4.82 2.41 -8.33
CA ILE A 88 3.75 3.08 -7.59
C ILE A 88 4.31 3.61 -6.27
N CYS A 89 4.32 4.93 -6.14
CA CYS A 89 4.84 5.65 -4.99
C CYS A 89 3.80 5.73 -3.87
N ASN A 90 4.11 5.17 -2.71
CA ASN A 90 3.33 5.18 -1.49
C ASN A 90 4.05 5.99 -0.40
N PRO A 91 3.92 7.33 -0.36
CA PRO A 91 4.62 8.14 0.63
C PRO A 91 4.04 7.95 2.03
N LEU A 92 4.87 7.50 2.97
CA LEU A 92 4.52 7.27 4.37
C LEU A 92 5.07 8.39 5.24
N TYR A 93 4.32 9.48 5.41
CA TYR A 93 4.81 10.70 6.08
C TYR A 93 4.06 11.08 7.36
N GLY A 94 3.29 10.20 7.95
CA GLY A 94 2.63 10.44 9.24
C GLY A 94 1.45 11.42 9.23
N VAL A 95 0.96 11.81 8.06
CA VAL A 95 -0.17 12.77 7.95
C VAL A 95 -1.46 12.20 8.51
N GLN A 96 -1.65 10.88 8.47
CA GLN A 96 -2.81 10.20 9.05
C GLN A 96 -2.79 10.20 10.58
N MET A 97 -1.67 10.61 11.20
CA MET A 97 -1.49 10.68 12.66
C MET A 97 -1.75 12.07 13.23
N VAL A 98 -2.02 13.06 12.38
CA VAL A 98 -2.30 14.43 12.79
C VAL A 98 -3.74 14.52 13.28
N PHE A 99 -3.95 14.95 14.54
CA PHE A 99 -5.30 15.01 15.14
C PHE A 99 -6.18 16.13 14.57
N SER A 100 -5.58 17.26 14.15
CA SER A 100 -6.33 18.36 13.55
C SER A 100 -6.71 18.03 12.11
N GLU A 101 -8.01 17.94 11.82
CA GLU A 101 -8.52 17.67 10.48
C GLU A 101 -8.04 18.68 9.44
N ASP A 102 -7.97 19.98 9.78
CA ASP A 102 -7.53 21.04 8.86
C ASP A 102 -6.03 20.94 8.60
N MET A 103 -5.25 20.62 9.61
CA MET A 103 -3.82 20.39 9.49
C MET A 103 -3.53 19.14 8.68
N ALA A 104 -4.25 18.04 8.95
CA ALA A 104 -4.14 16.78 8.19
C ALA A 104 -4.46 16.99 6.70
N ASP A 105 -5.56 17.72 6.38
CA ASP A 105 -5.92 18.09 5.01
C ASP A 105 -4.79 18.88 4.32
N THR A 106 -4.24 19.85 5.01
CA THR A 106 -3.16 20.69 4.47
C THR A 106 -1.91 19.88 4.16
N PHE A 107 -1.50 19.00 5.09
CA PHE A 107 -0.33 18.16 4.88
C PHE A 107 -0.57 17.10 3.80
N CYS A 108 -1.75 16.49 3.72
CA CYS A 108 -2.10 15.57 2.64
C CYS A 108 -1.99 16.24 1.27
N ARG A 109 -2.57 17.42 1.12
CA ARG A 109 -2.52 18.19 -0.13
C ARG A 109 -1.10 18.55 -0.50
N ALA A 110 -0.32 19.08 0.46
CA ALA A 110 1.07 19.43 0.24
C ALA A 110 1.93 18.22 -0.14
N LEU A 111 1.69 17.06 0.49
CA LEU A 111 2.40 15.83 0.20
C LEU A 111 2.06 15.29 -1.20
N ASN A 112 0.79 15.31 -1.60
CA ASN A 112 0.36 14.87 -2.93
C ASN A 112 0.91 15.81 -4.03
N ASP A 113 0.90 17.13 -3.79
CA ASP A 113 1.45 18.10 -4.72
C ASP A 113 2.98 18.00 -4.82
N TRP A 114 3.69 17.77 -3.70
CA TRP A 114 5.11 17.48 -3.66
C TRP A 114 5.43 16.20 -4.44
N LEU A 115 4.67 15.11 -4.23
CA LEU A 115 4.85 13.86 -4.97
C LEU A 115 4.71 14.09 -6.48
N ALA A 116 3.67 14.82 -6.88
CA ALA A 116 3.45 15.12 -8.30
C ALA A 116 4.62 15.89 -8.92
N ARG A 117 5.12 16.94 -8.22
CA ARG A 117 6.13 17.86 -8.75
C ARG A 117 7.55 17.33 -8.63
N GLU A 118 7.86 16.71 -7.49
CA GLU A 118 9.24 16.31 -7.21
C GLU A 118 9.57 14.90 -7.70
N TRP A 119 8.54 14.08 -8.01
CA TRP A 119 8.70 12.70 -8.44
C TRP A 119 8.04 12.42 -9.79
N LEU A 120 6.69 12.57 -9.88
CA LEU A 120 5.97 12.16 -11.08
C LEU A 120 6.28 13.04 -12.31
N ASP A 121 6.61 14.32 -12.11
CA ASP A 121 7.03 15.21 -13.19
C ASP A 121 8.47 14.92 -13.68
N LYS A 122 9.25 14.13 -12.93
CA LYS A 122 10.68 13.91 -13.21
C LYS A 122 11.00 12.52 -13.76
N ASP A 123 10.10 11.54 -13.63
CA ASP A 123 10.26 10.20 -14.24
C ASP A 123 8.89 9.66 -14.67
N ASP A 124 8.71 9.46 -15.95
CA ASP A 124 7.45 9.01 -16.56
C ASP A 124 7.05 7.58 -16.16
N ARG A 125 7.94 6.82 -15.54
CA ARG A 125 7.66 5.49 -14.99
C ARG A 125 6.93 5.57 -13.65
N LEU A 126 6.98 6.70 -12.94
CA LEU A 126 6.39 6.81 -11.61
C LEU A 126 4.88 7.08 -11.67
N ARG A 127 4.20 6.47 -10.72
CA ARG A 127 2.77 6.66 -10.43
C ARG A 127 2.61 6.96 -8.95
N GLY A 128 1.56 7.67 -8.59
CA GLY A 128 1.34 8.09 -7.20
C GLY A 128 0.12 7.42 -6.57
N SER A 129 0.22 7.18 -5.28
CA SER A 129 -0.93 6.96 -4.42
C SER A 129 -1.37 8.26 -3.79
N ILE A 130 -2.68 8.48 -3.73
CA ILE A 130 -3.29 9.66 -3.13
C ILE A 130 -3.31 9.47 -1.61
N VAL A 131 -2.55 10.25 -0.89
CA VAL A 131 -2.63 10.29 0.58
C VAL A 131 -3.82 11.15 0.99
N ILE A 132 -4.65 10.64 1.90
CA ILE A 132 -5.91 11.28 2.30
C ILE A 132 -5.97 11.56 3.80
N PRO A 133 -6.63 12.65 4.22
CA PRO A 133 -6.85 12.96 5.63
C PRO A 133 -8.01 12.13 6.19
N VAL A 134 -7.72 10.86 6.57
CA VAL A 134 -8.71 9.89 7.07
C VAL A 134 -9.50 10.37 8.29
N GLN A 135 -9.02 11.39 8.97
CA GLN A 135 -9.70 12.08 10.09
C GLN A 135 -10.99 12.78 9.65
N SER A 136 -11.10 13.14 8.36
CA SER A 136 -12.28 13.79 7.79
C SER A 136 -12.66 13.16 6.46
N ILE A 137 -13.77 12.46 6.44
CA ILE A 137 -14.24 11.75 5.25
C ILE A 137 -14.55 12.71 4.09
N GLU A 138 -15.16 13.84 4.39
CA GLU A 138 -15.48 14.85 3.38
C GLU A 138 -14.21 15.40 2.72
N LYS A 139 -13.17 15.74 3.52
CA LYS A 139 -11.90 16.21 3.02
C LYS A 139 -11.17 15.12 2.23
N SER A 140 -11.24 13.87 2.69
CA SER A 140 -10.69 12.71 1.97
C SER A 140 -11.30 12.55 0.58
N VAL A 141 -12.63 12.62 0.47
CA VAL A 141 -13.32 12.52 -0.82
C VAL A 141 -12.91 13.67 -1.75
N ARG A 142 -12.85 14.91 -1.23
CA ARG A 142 -12.40 16.07 -2.02
C ARG A 142 -10.97 15.90 -2.53
N GLU A 143 -10.08 15.39 -1.71
CA GLU A 143 -8.68 15.19 -2.07
C GLU A 143 -8.53 14.08 -3.12
N ILE A 144 -9.28 12.97 -2.98
CA ILE A 144 -9.35 11.93 -4.01
C ILE A 144 -9.80 12.52 -5.34
N GLU A 145 -10.88 13.30 -5.36
CA GLU A 145 -11.41 13.91 -6.57
C GLU A 145 -10.46 14.96 -7.18
N ARG A 146 -9.71 15.68 -6.34
CA ARG A 146 -8.71 16.63 -6.78
C ARG A 146 -7.54 15.94 -7.48
N CYS A 147 -6.91 14.97 -6.80
CA CYS A 147 -5.73 14.27 -7.32
C CYS A 147 -6.06 13.35 -8.49
N ALA A 148 -7.25 12.76 -8.52
CA ALA A 148 -7.68 11.89 -9.60
C ALA A 148 -7.79 12.57 -10.98
N ARG A 149 -7.72 13.90 -11.06
CA ARG A 149 -7.64 14.65 -12.33
C ARG A 149 -6.30 14.46 -13.03
N ASP A 150 -5.25 14.13 -12.28
CA ASP A 150 -3.97 13.71 -12.83
C ASP A 150 -4.00 12.17 -12.98
N PRO A 151 -3.91 11.65 -14.23
CA PRO A 151 -3.99 10.21 -14.48
C PRO A 151 -2.81 9.42 -13.89
N ARG A 152 -1.74 10.09 -13.45
CA ARG A 152 -0.59 9.45 -12.82
C ARG A 152 -0.87 9.01 -11.38
N PHE A 153 -1.91 9.55 -10.74
CA PHE A 153 -2.42 8.99 -9.49
C PHE A 153 -3.31 7.78 -9.78
N VAL A 154 -2.89 6.62 -9.29
CA VAL A 154 -3.47 5.32 -9.66
C VAL A 154 -4.10 4.56 -8.49
N GLN A 155 -3.91 5.03 -7.26
CA GLN A 155 -4.34 4.39 -6.03
C GLN A 155 -4.71 5.42 -4.96
N VAL A 156 -5.56 5.08 -4.01
CA VAL A 156 -5.76 5.83 -2.76
C VAL A 156 -5.05 5.08 -1.64
N LEU A 157 -4.26 5.76 -0.81
CA LEU A 157 -3.49 5.14 0.28
C LEU A 157 -4.17 5.32 1.63
N MET A 158 -4.39 4.20 2.32
CA MET A 158 -4.84 4.12 3.71
C MET A 158 -3.89 3.24 4.52
N LEU A 159 -3.89 3.39 5.84
CA LEU A 159 -3.13 2.52 6.74
C LEU A 159 -4.00 1.41 7.30
N VAL A 160 -3.38 0.25 7.60
CA VAL A 160 -4.07 -0.90 8.16
C VAL A 160 -4.58 -0.65 9.58
N MET A 161 -3.89 0.19 10.36
CA MET A 161 -4.30 0.58 11.69
C MET A 161 -4.85 2.00 11.71
N GLY A 162 -5.95 2.18 12.41
CA GLY A 162 -6.66 3.44 12.54
C GLY A 162 -7.65 3.38 13.69
N ASP A 163 -8.47 4.41 13.84
CA ASP A 163 -9.39 4.56 14.97
C ASP A 163 -10.55 3.56 14.95
N MET A 164 -10.86 2.97 13.81
CA MET A 164 -11.93 1.98 13.68
C MET A 164 -11.67 1.04 12.50
N PRO A 165 -12.30 -0.15 12.50
CA PRO A 165 -12.18 -1.10 11.39
C PRO A 165 -12.64 -0.52 10.06
N LEU A 166 -11.87 -0.79 8.99
CA LEU A 166 -12.07 -0.22 7.66
C LEU A 166 -13.40 -0.64 6.98
N GLY A 167 -14.05 -1.72 7.42
CA GLY A 167 -15.38 -2.08 6.91
C GLY A 167 -16.50 -1.12 7.33
N LYS A 168 -16.29 -0.32 8.38
CA LYS A 168 -17.32 0.56 8.92
C LYS A 168 -17.87 1.53 7.88
N ARG A 169 -19.19 1.75 7.90
CA ARG A 169 -19.92 2.60 6.93
C ARG A 169 -19.40 4.04 6.90
N HIS A 170 -18.72 4.47 7.96
CA HIS A 170 -18.03 5.74 8.03
C HIS A 170 -17.07 5.95 6.83
N TYR A 171 -16.36 4.91 6.39
CA TYR A 171 -15.41 4.99 5.27
C TYR A 171 -16.05 4.80 3.88
N TRP A 172 -17.32 4.40 3.80
CA TRP A 172 -17.96 4.08 2.52
C TRP A 172 -17.95 5.24 1.49
N PRO A 173 -18.06 6.52 1.87
CA PRO A 173 -17.94 7.60 0.88
C PRO A 173 -16.56 7.63 0.19
N ILE A 174 -15.48 7.25 0.90
CA ILE A 174 -14.14 7.09 0.30
C ILE A 174 -14.18 5.97 -0.74
N TYR A 175 -14.77 4.82 -0.40
CA TYR A 175 -14.88 3.67 -1.30
C TYR A 175 -15.72 3.98 -2.53
N ALA A 176 -16.83 4.71 -2.35
CA ALA A 176 -17.67 5.16 -3.45
C ALA A 176 -16.91 6.10 -4.41
N ALA A 177 -16.11 7.03 -3.89
CA ALA A 177 -15.31 7.93 -4.70
C ALA A 177 -14.21 7.16 -5.45
N ALA A 178 -13.50 6.26 -4.77
CA ALA A 178 -12.44 5.45 -5.36
C ALA A 178 -12.99 4.53 -6.47
N GLU A 179 -14.07 3.79 -6.22
CA GLU A 179 -14.72 2.92 -7.21
C GLU A 179 -15.17 3.71 -8.45
N ARG A 180 -15.86 4.84 -8.26
CA ARG A 180 -16.33 5.71 -9.34
C ARG A 180 -15.20 6.23 -10.22
N LEU A 181 -14.03 6.48 -9.63
CA LEU A 181 -12.86 7.00 -10.31
C LEU A 181 -11.90 5.91 -10.82
N GLY A 182 -12.24 4.62 -10.62
CA GLY A 182 -11.40 3.49 -11.02
C GLY A 182 -10.07 3.40 -10.27
N LEU A 183 -10.05 3.83 -9.00
CA LEU A 183 -8.88 3.81 -8.13
C LEU A 183 -9.00 2.66 -7.13
N PRO A 184 -8.07 1.70 -7.10
CA PRO A 184 -7.94 0.78 -5.98
C PRO A 184 -7.64 1.52 -4.67
N ILE A 185 -7.98 0.90 -3.54
CA ILE A 185 -7.53 1.33 -2.22
C ILE A 185 -6.31 0.49 -1.82
N GLY A 186 -5.15 1.11 -1.66
CA GLY A 186 -3.99 0.52 -1.02
C GLY A 186 -4.14 0.63 0.50
N VAL A 187 -4.14 -0.51 1.19
CA VAL A 187 -4.09 -0.58 2.66
C VAL A 187 -2.70 -1.01 3.03
N HIS A 188 -1.91 -0.10 3.59
CA HIS A 188 -0.51 -0.32 3.89
C HIS A 188 -0.27 -0.67 5.36
N ALA A 189 0.70 -1.55 5.61
CA ALA A 189 1.24 -1.75 6.94
C ALA A 189 1.65 -0.41 7.55
N GLY A 190 1.56 -0.27 8.84
CA GLY A 190 1.96 0.95 9.53
C GLY A 190 1.24 1.11 10.83
N SER A 191 2.01 1.30 11.88
CA SER A 191 1.52 1.62 13.20
C SER A 191 1.26 3.12 13.28
N ALA A 192 0.02 3.49 13.46
CA ALA A 192 -0.34 4.88 13.69
C ALA A 192 -0.11 5.29 15.15
N TYR A 193 0.81 4.73 15.91
CA TYR A 193 1.13 5.03 17.31
C TYR A 193 -0.05 5.12 18.29
N HIS A 194 -1.22 5.39 17.78
CA HIS A 194 -2.44 5.58 18.58
C HIS A 194 -3.15 4.27 18.87
N ASN A 195 -2.85 3.25 18.06
CA ASN A 195 -3.48 1.94 18.17
C ASN A 195 -2.44 0.82 18.07
N PRO A 196 -2.41 -0.14 19.00
CA PRO A 196 -1.58 -1.33 18.83
C PRO A 196 -2.10 -2.16 17.65
N PRO A 197 -1.26 -3.00 17.01
CA PRO A 197 -1.66 -3.86 15.90
C PRO A 197 -2.80 -4.81 16.24
N THR A 198 -2.92 -5.17 17.51
CA THR A 198 -3.97 -6.04 18.04
C THR A 198 -4.54 -5.48 19.33
N SER A 199 -5.73 -5.96 19.71
CA SER A 199 -6.40 -5.57 20.96
C SER A 199 -5.73 -6.08 22.24
N VAL A 200 -4.67 -6.87 22.15
CA VAL A 200 -3.95 -7.38 23.34
C VAL A 200 -2.98 -6.37 23.95
N GLY A 201 -2.76 -5.24 23.28
CA GLY A 201 -1.94 -4.15 23.79
C GLY A 201 -0.68 -3.90 22.99
N TRP A 202 0.22 -3.08 23.57
CA TRP A 202 1.48 -2.68 22.93
C TRP A 202 2.57 -3.71 23.14
N GLY A 203 3.29 -4.04 22.08
CA GLY A 203 4.55 -4.79 22.15
C GLY A 203 5.68 -3.95 22.75
N SER A 204 6.74 -4.61 23.19
CA SER A 204 7.96 -3.99 23.70
C SER A 204 9.03 -3.79 22.62
N TYR A 205 9.00 -4.62 21.60
CA TYR A 205 10.01 -4.67 20.55
C TYR A 205 9.40 -4.47 19.16
N HIS A 206 10.17 -3.88 18.26
CA HIS A 206 9.75 -3.67 16.88
C HIS A 206 9.28 -4.96 16.18
N ILE A 207 9.94 -6.08 16.45
CA ILE A 207 9.56 -7.39 15.89
C ILE A 207 8.16 -7.82 16.31
N GLU A 208 7.72 -7.49 17.53
CA GLU A 208 6.36 -7.83 18.00
C GLU A 208 5.31 -7.03 17.23
N ASP A 209 5.55 -5.70 17.04
CA ASP A 209 4.69 -4.85 16.24
C ASP A 209 4.62 -5.35 14.79
N TYR A 210 5.77 -5.63 14.20
CA TYR A 210 5.88 -6.02 12.81
C TYR A 210 5.17 -7.36 12.51
N VAL A 211 5.41 -8.38 13.33
CA VAL A 211 4.75 -9.69 13.19
C VAL A 211 3.24 -9.60 13.43
N ALA A 212 2.81 -8.75 14.35
CA ALA A 212 1.39 -8.56 14.67
C ALA A 212 0.62 -7.83 13.55
N GLN A 213 1.30 -7.15 12.62
CA GLN A 213 0.65 -6.45 11.51
C GLN A 213 -0.19 -7.39 10.63
N ALA A 214 0.26 -8.63 10.40
CA ALA A 214 -0.54 -9.64 9.70
C ALA A 214 -1.90 -9.88 10.36
N GLN A 215 -2.01 -9.81 11.69
CA GLN A 215 -3.27 -9.93 12.41
C GLN A 215 -4.16 -8.69 12.23
N ALA A 216 -3.57 -7.50 12.14
CA ALA A 216 -4.30 -6.29 11.80
C ALA A 216 -4.94 -6.41 10.40
N PHE A 217 -4.20 -6.87 9.41
CA PHE A 217 -4.73 -7.13 8.06
C PHE A 217 -5.87 -8.16 8.05
N GLN A 218 -5.74 -9.26 8.79
CA GLN A 218 -6.81 -10.26 8.93
C GLN A 218 -8.08 -9.64 9.55
N THR A 219 -7.92 -8.78 10.54
CA THR A 219 -9.03 -8.08 11.20
C THR A 219 -9.70 -7.11 10.23
N GLN A 220 -8.93 -6.32 9.49
CA GLN A 220 -9.47 -5.39 8.50
C GLN A 220 -10.18 -6.12 7.36
N LEU A 221 -9.59 -7.19 6.82
CA LEU A 221 -10.21 -7.99 5.78
C LEU A 221 -11.52 -8.61 6.25
N THR A 222 -11.57 -9.13 7.49
CA THR A 222 -12.81 -9.61 8.10
C THR A 222 -13.86 -8.50 8.14
N SER A 223 -13.49 -7.31 8.65
CA SER A 223 -14.40 -6.17 8.74
C SER A 223 -14.95 -5.74 7.38
N LEU A 224 -14.09 -5.61 6.36
CA LEU A 224 -14.47 -5.25 5.00
C LEU A 224 -15.50 -6.22 4.40
N ILE A 225 -15.31 -7.52 4.62
CA ILE A 225 -16.21 -8.57 4.12
C ILE A 225 -17.53 -8.54 4.90
N VAL A 226 -17.49 -8.60 6.23
CA VAL A 226 -18.71 -8.78 7.03
C VAL A 226 -19.59 -7.53 7.10
N GLU A 227 -19.03 -6.34 6.99
CA GLU A 227 -19.79 -5.09 6.87
C GLU A 227 -20.42 -4.91 5.47
N GLY A 228 -20.03 -5.74 4.49
CA GLY A 228 -20.63 -5.75 3.16
C GLY A 228 -20.08 -4.70 2.20
N VAL A 229 -18.82 -4.27 2.39
CA VAL A 229 -18.19 -3.27 1.50
C VAL A 229 -18.22 -3.72 0.05
N PHE A 230 -17.91 -4.98 -0.24
CA PHE A 230 -17.84 -5.52 -1.61
C PHE A 230 -19.21 -5.91 -2.19
N ALA A 231 -20.24 -6.03 -1.37
CA ALA A 231 -21.62 -6.11 -1.84
C ALA A 231 -22.12 -4.72 -2.31
N ARG A 232 -21.69 -3.66 -1.60
CA ARG A 232 -22.04 -2.27 -1.92
C ARG A 232 -21.18 -1.69 -3.05
N HIS A 233 -19.89 -2.09 -3.11
CA HIS A 233 -18.89 -1.61 -4.06
C HIS A 233 -18.25 -2.80 -4.79
N PRO A 234 -18.98 -3.46 -5.71
CA PRO A 234 -18.56 -4.73 -6.31
C PRO A 234 -17.33 -4.62 -7.21
N ASN A 235 -17.06 -3.44 -7.76
CA ASN A 235 -15.92 -3.21 -8.65
C ASN A 235 -14.67 -2.67 -7.89
N LEU A 236 -14.83 -2.34 -6.61
CA LEU A 236 -13.72 -1.84 -5.81
C LEU A 236 -12.65 -2.92 -5.66
N LYS A 237 -11.41 -2.55 -5.92
CA LYS A 237 -10.22 -3.36 -5.59
C LYS A 237 -9.56 -2.80 -4.35
N MET A 238 -9.08 -3.69 -3.49
CA MET A 238 -8.20 -3.33 -2.37
C MET A 238 -6.89 -4.10 -2.49
N VAL A 239 -5.81 -3.39 -2.28
CA VAL A 239 -4.45 -3.94 -2.30
C VAL A 239 -3.89 -3.90 -0.89
N MET A 240 -3.59 -5.05 -0.32
CA MET A 240 -2.94 -5.20 0.97
C MET A 240 -1.44 -5.07 0.75
N LEU A 241 -0.88 -3.92 1.13
CA LEU A 241 0.52 -3.58 0.92
C LEU A 241 1.33 -3.91 2.18
N GLU A 242 2.46 -4.56 2.00
CA GLU A 242 3.34 -5.00 3.09
C GLU A 242 2.63 -5.89 4.15
N SER A 243 1.65 -6.68 3.70
CA SER A 243 0.79 -7.48 4.58
C SER A 243 1.29 -8.89 4.84
N GLY A 244 2.27 -9.37 4.05
CA GLY A 244 2.45 -10.80 3.85
C GLY A 244 1.22 -11.42 3.17
N PHE A 245 1.34 -12.66 2.71
CA PHE A 245 0.23 -13.36 2.03
C PHE A 245 0.06 -14.81 2.48
N THR A 246 1.05 -15.38 3.14
CA THR A 246 1.07 -16.82 3.50
C THR A 246 0.03 -17.20 4.55
N TRP A 247 -0.45 -16.24 5.32
CA TRP A 247 -1.52 -16.39 6.29
C TRP A 247 -2.92 -16.57 5.66
N LEU A 248 -3.08 -16.28 4.37
CA LEU A 248 -4.39 -16.17 3.72
C LEU A 248 -5.19 -17.51 3.70
N PRO A 249 -4.64 -18.67 3.29
CA PRO A 249 -5.43 -19.90 3.23
C PRO A 249 -6.04 -20.32 4.57
N PRO A 250 -5.28 -20.48 5.67
CA PRO A 250 -5.85 -20.87 6.96
C PRO A 250 -6.83 -19.83 7.52
N TYR A 251 -6.59 -18.55 7.27
CA TYR A 251 -7.53 -17.49 7.61
C TYR A 251 -8.85 -17.65 6.87
N LEU A 252 -8.82 -17.88 5.56
CA LEU A 252 -10.02 -18.08 4.75
C LEU A 252 -10.81 -19.32 5.14
N TRP A 253 -10.15 -20.43 5.50
CA TRP A 253 -10.83 -21.62 6.01
C TRP A 253 -11.59 -21.32 7.30
N ARG A 254 -10.94 -20.57 8.21
CA ARG A 254 -11.57 -20.14 9.46
C ARG A 254 -12.75 -19.20 9.19
N LEU A 255 -12.54 -18.15 8.40
CA LEU A 255 -13.58 -17.16 8.07
C LEU A 255 -14.78 -17.83 7.39
N HIS A 256 -14.54 -18.70 6.40
CA HIS A 256 -15.60 -19.42 5.69
C HIS A 256 -16.43 -20.32 6.60
N LYS A 257 -15.76 -21.03 7.52
CA LYS A 257 -16.45 -21.88 8.50
C LYS A 257 -17.41 -21.06 9.38
N PHE A 258 -16.94 -19.97 9.93
CA PHE A 258 -17.75 -19.12 10.81
C PHE A 258 -18.85 -18.40 10.03
N TRP A 259 -18.53 -17.82 8.87
CA TRP A 259 -19.54 -17.19 8.01
C TRP A 259 -20.70 -18.16 7.68
N ARG A 260 -20.40 -19.41 7.32
CA ARG A 260 -21.46 -20.41 7.07
C ARG A 260 -22.36 -20.64 8.30
N GLY A 261 -21.77 -20.65 9.48
CA GLY A 261 -22.49 -20.91 10.73
C GLY A 261 -23.40 -19.76 11.17
N VAL A 262 -22.97 -18.52 10.96
CA VAL A 262 -23.66 -17.32 11.47
C VAL A 262 -24.01 -16.32 10.36
N ARG A 263 -24.08 -16.74 9.12
CA ARG A 263 -24.34 -15.84 7.96
C ARG A 263 -25.61 -15.01 8.06
N MET A 264 -26.56 -15.45 8.88
CA MET A 264 -27.79 -14.68 9.14
C MET A 264 -27.51 -13.36 9.85
N GLU A 265 -26.39 -13.22 10.53
CA GLU A 265 -25.93 -11.97 11.16
C GLU A 265 -25.51 -10.94 10.11
N THR A 266 -25.01 -11.41 8.93
CA THR A 266 -24.51 -10.57 7.84
C THR A 266 -25.20 -10.92 6.51
N PRO A 267 -26.54 -10.74 6.39
CA PRO A 267 -27.31 -11.22 5.23
C PRO A 267 -26.95 -10.52 3.91
N TRP A 268 -26.27 -9.37 3.98
CA TRP A 268 -25.77 -8.64 2.81
C TRP A 268 -24.47 -9.22 2.22
N VAL A 269 -23.81 -10.17 2.89
CA VAL A 269 -22.65 -10.90 2.35
C VAL A 269 -23.18 -12.01 1.46
N ASP A 270 -23.30 -11.74 0.17
CA ASP A 270 -24.01 -12.53 -0.84
C ASP A 270 -23.18 -13.68 -1.44
N ARG A 271 -21.85 -13.64 -1.24
CA ARG A 271 -20.90 -14.60 -1.80
C ARG A 271 -19.99 -15.18 -0.71
N ALA A 272 -19.39 -16.34 -0.99
CA ALA A 272 -18.41 -16.91 -0.10
C ALA A 272 -17.19 -15.97 0.08
N PRO A 273 -16.61 -15.87 1.30
CA PRO A 273 -15.45 -15.02 1.54
C PRO A 273 -14.29 -15.22 0.56
N LEU A 274 -14.02 -16.46 0.14
CA LEU A 274 -13.00 -16.76 -0.87
C LEU A 274 -13.31 -16.12 -2.23
N GLU A 275 -14.56 -16.12 -2.65
CA GLU A 275 -14.97 -15.49 -3.93
C GLU A 275 -14.80 -13.98 -3.87
N ILE A 276 -15.14 -13.36 -2.73
CA ILE A 276 -14.93 -11.92 -2.50
C ILE A 276 -13.44 -11.59 -2.56
N VAL A 277 -12.59 -12.36 -1.87
CA VAL A 277 -11.14 -12.14 -1.89
C VAL A 277 -10.59 -12.26 -3.31
N ARG A 278 -10.93 -13.28 -4.05
CA ARG A 278 -10.48 -13.45 -5.44
C ARG A 278 -10.90 -12.28 -6.34
N SER A 279 -12.11 -11.81 -6.16
CA SER A 279 -12.66 -10.73 -6.99
C SER A 279 -12.08 -9.37 -6.63
N ASN A 280 -11.92 -9.07 -5.34
CA ASN A 280 -11.76 -7.70 -4.86
C ASN A 280 -10.42 -7.41 -4.18
N ILE A 281 -9.67 -8.44 -3.72
CA ILE A 281 -8.45 -8.25 -2.92
C ILE A 281 -7.22 -8.63 -3.74
N ARG A 282 -6.14 -7.88 -3.53
CA ARG A 282 -4.79 -8.17 -4.01
C ARG A 282 -3.79 -7.98 -2.86
N PHE A 283 -2.62 -8.59 -2.98
CA PHE A 283 -1.56 -8.54 -1.99
C PHE A 283 -0.26 -8.18 -2.67
N SER A 284 0.49 -7.22 -2.11
CA SER A 284 1.88 -7.03 -2.53
C SER A 284 2.74 -8.22 -2.11
N LEU A 285 3.74 -8.53 -2.91
CA LEU A 285 4.57 -9.71 -2.71
C LEU A 285 5.51 -9.55 -1.50
N GLN A 286 5.98 -8.35 -1.24
CA GLN A 286 6.86 -8.07 -0.10
C GLN A 286 6.05 -7.68 1.16
N PRO A 287 6.51 -8.13 2.35
CA PRO A 287 7.58 -9.12 2.58
C PRO A 287 7.18 -10.52 2.09
N VAL A 288 8.15 -11.26 1.57
CA VAL A 288 7.93 -12.67 1.19
C VAL A 288 8.03 -13.55 2.42
N ASP A 289 6.98 -13.67 3.18
CA ASP A 289 6.88 -14.54 4.36
C ASP A 289 6.69 -16.00 3.96
N ALA A 290 7.44 -16.46 2.96
CA ALA A 290 7.24 -17.77 2.36
C ALA A 290 8.27 -18.79 2.86
N PRO A 291 7.90 -20.08 2.90
CA PRO A 291 8.86 -21.12 3.15
C PRO A 291 9.91 -21.15 2.02
N PRO A 292 11.17 -21.47 2.34
CA PRO A 292 12.26 -21.42 1.36
C PRO A 292 12.16 -22.51 0.29
N GLU A 293 11.40 -23.57 0.53
CA GLU A 293 11.21 -24.67 -0.39
C GLU A 293 10.09 -24.38 -1.40
N GLY A 294 10.43 -24.31 -2.68
CA GLY A 294 9.49 -24.00 -3.76
C GLY A 294 8.28 -24.94 -3.83
N GLU A 295 8.42 -26.21 -3.46
CA GLU A 295 7.28 -27.15 -3.43
C GLU A 295 6.25 -26.76 -2.37
N THR A 296 6.69 -26.36 -1.18
CA THR A 296 5.79 -25.89 -0.12
C THR A 296 5.08 -24.60 -0.51
N LEU A 297 5.79 -23.69 -1.17
CA LEU A 297 5.21 -22.45 -1.69
C LEU A 297 4.15 -22.73 -2.78
N ASN A 298 4.41 -23.66 -3.70
CA ASN A 298 3.44 -24.02 -4.73
C ASN A 298 2.16 -24.60 -4.14
N ARG A 299 2.26 -25.41 -3.08
CA ARG A 299 1.07 -25.90 -2.33
C ARG A 299 0.29 -24.74 -1.70
N LEU A 300 0.97 -23.70 -1.23
CA LEU A 300 0.29 -22.51 -0.71
C LEU A 300 -0.51 -21.80 -1.83
N PHE A 301 0.07 -21.65 -3.02
CA PHE A 301 -0.65 -21.10 -4.18
C PHE A 301 -1.86 -21.96 -4.57
N ASP A 302 -1.73 -23.28 -4.55
CA ASP A 302 -2.87 -24.18 -4.79
C ASP A 302 -4.00 -23.96 -3.77
N HIS A 303 -3.65 -23.74 -2.50
CA HIS A 303 -4.64 -23.45 -1.46
C HIS A 303 -5.29 -22.07 -1.59
N MET A 304 -4.61 -21.09 -2.16
CA MET A 304 -5.22 -19.78 -2.50
C MET A 304 -6.21 -19.90 -3.68
N GLN A 305 -6.07 -20.95 -4.49
CA GLN A 305 -6.92 -21.27 -5.66
C GLN A 305 -7.03 -20.07 -6.63
N SER A 306 -6.00 -19.26 -6.75
CA SER A 306 -5.94 -18.12 -7.65
C SER A 306 -4.50 -17.71 -7.89
N ASP A 307 -4.18 -17.39 -9.13
CA ASP A 307 -2.91 -16.85 -9.58
C ASP A 307 -2.97 -15.34 -9.87
N GLU A 308 -4.11 -14.71 -9.52
CA GLU A 308 -4.36 -13.27 -9.73
C GLU A 308 -4.19 -12.43 -8.45
N LEU A 309 -3.93 -13.07 -7.30
CA LEU A 309 -3.94 -12.37 -6.01
C LEU A 309 -2.68 -11.56 -5.74
N LEU A 310 -1.52 -11.96 -6.29
CA LEU A 310 -0.24 -11.36 -5.95
C LEU A 310 0.18 -10.30 -6.97
N LEU A 311 0.73 -9.21 -6.46
CA LEU A 311 1.34 -8.11 -7.20
C LEU A 311 2.80 -8.00 -6.81
N PHE A 312 3.68 -7.74 -7.78
CA PHE A 312 5.08 -7.51 -7.49
C PHE A 312 5.30 -6.21 -6.73
N SER A 313 6.21 -6.24 -5.77
CA SER A 313 6.70 -5.07 -5.06
C SER A 313 8.13 -5.29 -4.60
N THR A 314 8.92 -4.22 -4.52
CA THR A 314 10.23 -4.23 -3.86
C THR A 314 10.15 -3.78 -2.41
N ASP A 315 9.12 -3.03 -2.05
CA ASP A 315 9.00 -2.35 -0.77
C ASP A 315 10.22 -1.41 -0.50
N TYR A 316 10.76 -0.84 -1.59
CA TYR A 316 11.94 0.03 -1.51
C TYR A 316 11.65 1.28 -0.67
N PRO A 317 12.49 1.66 0.31
CA PRO A 317 13.82 1.14 0.60
C PRO A 317 13.89 0.17 1.81
N HIS A 318 12.81 -0.46 2.19
CA HIS A 318 12.70 -1.26 3.39
C HIS A 318 13.59 -2.52 3.39
N TRP A 319 13.93 -3.02 4.58
CA TRP A 319 14.88 -4.11 4.76
C TRP A 319 14.31 -5.51 4.45
N GLN A 320 13.00 -5.62 4.39
CA GLN A 320 12.29 -6.88 4.14
C GLN A 320 12.55 -7.45 2.75
N PHE A 321 13.07 -6.64 1.87
CA PHE A 321 13.44 -7.06 0.54
C PHE A 321 14.74 -7.87 0.57
N ASP A 322 14.64 -9.18 0.38
CA ASP A 322 15.72 -10.15 0.51
C ASP A 322 16.63 -10.19 -0.73
N GLY A 323 17.50 -9.22 -0.84
CA GLY A 323 18.54 -9.21 -1.86
C GLY A 323 18.02 -9.08 -3.29
N ASP A 324 18.76 -9.61 -4.25
CA ASP A 324 18.42 -9.54 -5.67
C ASP A 324 17.43 -10.65 -6.09
N GLU A 325 17.06 -11.52 -5.18
CA GLU A 325 16.06 -12.57 -5.38
C GLU A 325 14.66 -12.01 -5.06
N VAL A 326 14.20 -11.08 -5.89
CA VAL A 326 12.91 -10.37 -5.73
C VAL A 326 11.67 -11.26 -5.83
N LEU A 327 11.85 -12.50 -6.21
CA LEU A 327 10.78 -13.47 -6.40
C LEU A 327 11.09 -14.77 -5.66
N PRO A 328 10.10 -15.42 -5.04
CA PRO A 328 10.30 -16.70 -4.39
C PRO A 328 10.84 -17.75 -5.35
N LYS A 329 11.69 -18.65 -4.84
CA LYS A 329 12.21 -19.79 -5.63
C LYS A 329 11.11 -20.77 -5.97
N GLY A 330 11.17 -21.34 -7.17
CA GLY A 330 10.30 -22.47 -7.57
C GLY A 330 8.93 -22.06 -8.14
N ILE A 331 8.64 -20.77 -8.30
CA ILE A 331 7.44 -20.33 -9.05
C ILE A 331 7.66 -20.44 -10.56
N SER A 332 6.59 -20.72 -11.29
CA SER A 332 6.66 -20.87 -12.75
C SER A 332 6.88 -19.54 -13.45
N PRO A 333 7.50 -19.50 -14.64
CA PRO A 333 7.65 -18.28 -15.44
C PRO A 333 6.31 -17.59 -15.75
N ASP A 334 5.25 -18.35 -15.96
CA ASP A 334 3.90 -17.81 -16.21
C ASP A 334 3.37 -17.08 -14.98
N LEU A 335 3.56 -17.64 -13.78
CA LEU A 335 3.16 -17.00 -12.55
C LEU A 335 4.01 -15.75 -12.27
N VAL A 336 5.31 -15.77 -12.57
CA VAL A 336 6.18 -14.58 -12.52
C VAL A 336 5.61 -13.46 -13.38
N ARG A 337 5.26 -13.78 -14.65
CA ARG A 337 4.65 -12.79 -15.56
C ARG A 337 3.34 -12.23 -14.99
N LYS A 338 2.48 -13.09 -14.47
CA LYS A 338 1.23 -12.65 -13.84
C LYS A 338 1.50 -11.69 -12.68
N ILE A 339 2.35 -12.06 -11.74
CA ILE A 339 2.69 -11.25 -10.56
C ILE A 339 3.29 -9.90 -10.96
N MET A 340 4.19 -9.88 -11.95
CA MET A 340 4.92 -8.67 -12.32
C MET A 340 4.17 -7.76 -13.28
N ILE A 341 3.30 -8.31 -14.15
CA ILE A 341 2.72 -7.55 -15.25
C ILE A 341 1.20 -7.66 -15.27
N ASP A 342 0.66 -8.87 -15.44
CA ASP A 342 -0.74 -9.03 -15.81
C ASP A 342 -1.68 -8.65 -14.65
N ASN A 343 -1.38 -9.09 -13.42
CA ASN A 343 -2.18 -8.78 -12.25
C ASN A 343 -2.14 -7.29 -11.86
N PRO A 344 -0.96 -6.61 -11.84
CA PRO A 344 -0.93 -5.17 -11.65
C PRO A 344 -1.75 -4.40 -12.69
N LEU A 345 -1.63 -4.72 -13.97
CA LEU A 345 -2.39 -4.06 -15.04
C LEU A 345 -3.91 -4.30 -14.91
N ALA A 346 -4.31 -5.50 -14.49
CA ALA A 346 -5.71 -5.80 -14.22
C ALA A 346 -6.25 -5.11 -12.95
N THR A 347 -5.37 -4.78 -12.00
CA THR A 347 -5.72 -4.12 -10.74
C THR A 347 -5.79 -2.60 -10.90
N TYR A 348 -4.81 -2.01 -11.56
CA TYR A 348 -4.68 -0.56 -11.72
C TYR A 348 -5.16 -0.12 -13.10
N SER A 349 -6.45 0.11 -13.24
CA SER A 349 -7.10 0.42 -14.53
C SER A 349 -6.53 1.64 -15.26
N ARG A 350 -5.82 2.49 -14.55
CA ARG A 350 -5.15 3.70 -15.09
C ARG A 350 -3.76 3.43 -15.66
N LEU A 351 -3.17 2.24 -15.41
CA LEU A 351 -1.91 1.85 -16.02
C LEU A 351 -2.17 1.37 -17.46
N LYS A 352 -1.36 1.87 -18.39
CA LYS A 352 -1.35 1.39 -19.76
C LYS A 352 0.12 1.12 -20.11
N LEU A 353 0.43 -0.11 -20.52
CA LEU A 353 1.78 -0.38 -21.02
C LEU A 353 2.10 0.57 -22.16
N PRO A 354 3.32 1.12 -22.22
CA PRO A 354 3.77 1.85 -23.38
C PRO A 354 3.62 0.92 -24.61
N VAL A 355 2.93 1.40 -25.63
CA VAL A 355 2.90 0.71 -26.91
C VAL A 355 4.35 0.61 -27.36
N LYS A 356 4.92 -0.60 -27.47
CA LYS A 356 6.20 -0.78 -28.11
C LYS A 356 6.02 -0.26 -29.53
N GLU A 357 6.60 0.89 -29.85
CA GLU A 357 6.75 1.29 -31.24
C GLU A 357 7.55 0.18 -31.91
N THR A 358 6.87 -0.62 -32.71
CA THR A 358 7.55 -1.50 -33.67
C THR A 358 8.22 -0.57 -34.63
N THR A 359 9.52 -0.31 -34.41
CA THR A 359 10.36 0.37 -35.40
C THR A 359 10.29 -0.46 -36.68
N PRO A 360 9.95 0.15 -37.82
CA PRO A 360 9.80 -0.53 -39.08
C PRO A 360 11.11 -1.16 -39.59
#